data_fe3d33181b057c9ac562b573c728860a
#
_entry.id   fe3d33181b057c9ac562b573c728860a
#
_cell.length_a   1.000
_cell.length_b   1.000
_cell.length_c   1.000
_cell.angle_alpha   90.00
_cell.angle_beta   90.00
_cell.angle_gamma   90.00
#
_symmetry.space_group_name_H-M   'P 1'
#
loop_
_entity.id
_entity.type
_entity.pdbx_description
1 polymer ?
#
loop_
_entity_poly.entity_id
_entity_poly.type
_entity_poly.pdbx_seq_one_letter_code
_entity_poly.pdbx_strand_id
1 'polypeptide(L)'
;MSSTGCRVLPRAVILMAVIGGASMPLAPCFGQEAAPRPEVFNQCAVCHSTDGSNGTGPTLKGLFGRPAGTVLGFRYSRAMRGAGIVWDAKALDDYLRSPQDFIPGNVMPFSGVADSAERAGLIAYLRSLK
;
A
#
# COMPACT_ATOMS: atom_id res chain seq x y z
N MET A 1 2.52 21.63 0.56
CA MET A 1 1.24 21.71 1.27
C MET A 1 0.25 22.40 0.33
N SER A 2 -0.48 21.67 -0.46
CA SER A 2 -1.59 22.21 -1.25
C SER A 2 -2.62 21.10 -1.41
N SER A 3 -3.66 21.19 -0.60
CA SER A 3 -4.84 20.36 -0.62
C SER A 3 -5.72 20.85 -1.79
N THR A 4 -5.75 20.11 -2.90
CA THR A 4 -6.69 20.39 -3.99
C THR A 4 -8.03 19.74 -3.64
N GLY A 5 -8.86 20.49 -2.92
CA GLY A 5 -10.24 20.13 -2.62
C GLY A 5 -11.08 20.17 -3.89
N CYS A 6 -11.73 19.08 -4.22
CA CYS A 6 -12.76 19.00 -5.24
C CYS A 6 -13.97 19.85 -4.77
N ARG A 7 -14.15 21.07 -5.32
CA ARG A 7 -15.30 21.93 -5.01
C ARG A 7 -16.52 21.47 -5.81
N VAL A 8 -17.54 21.04 -5.09
CA VAL A 8 -18.88 20.85 -5.65
C VAL A 8 -19.54 22.22 -5.80
N LEU A 9 -19.80 22.65 -7.02
CA LEU A 9 -20.56 23.89 -7.32
C LEU A 9 -22.06 23.60 -7.30
N PRO A 10 -22.91 24.49 -6.75
CA PRO A 10 -24.36 24.32 -6.73
C PRO A 10 -24.95 24.53 -8.13
N ARG A 11 -25.94 23.72 -8.43
CA ARG A 11 -26.74 23.80 -9.65
C ARG A 11 -27.46 25.16 -9.72
N ALA A 12 -26.98 26.03 -10.62
CA ALA A 12 -27.78 27.17 -11.11
C ALA A 12 -28.48 26.71 -12.39
N VAL A 13 -29.79 26.81 -12.36
CA VAL A 13 -30.70 26.60 -13.50
C VAL A 13 -30.48 27.76 -14.47
N ILE A 14 -29.98 27.49 -15.67
CA ILE A 14 -29.96 28.43 -16.80
C ILE A 14 -30.75 27.82 -17.95
N LEU A 15 -31.70 28.60 -18.39
CA LEU A 15 -32.66 28.38 -19.43
C LEU A 15 -31.97 28.39 -20.83
N MET A 16 -32.36 27.45 -21.69
CA MET A 16 -32.22 27.30 -23.15
C MET A 16 -31.35 28.27 -23.94
N ALA A 17 -30.31 27.68 -24.58
CA ALA A 17 -29.93 28.01 -25.96
C ALA A 17 -29.37 26.75 -26.61
N VAL A 18 -30.04 26.29 -27.69
CA VAL A 18 -29.67 25.14 -28.51
C VAL A 18 -28.52 25.56 -29.43
N ILE A 19 -27.30 25.12 -29.13
CA ILE A 19 -26.20 25.12 -30.11
C ILE A 19 -25.48 23.77 -29.87
N GLY A 20 -25.35 22.95 -30.94
CA GLY A 20 -24.76 21.63 -30.92
C GLY A 20 -23.31 21.65 -30.44
N GLY A 21 -23.08 21.24 -29.23
CA GLY A 21 -21.79 21.03 -28.61
C GLY A 21 -21.65 19.58 -28.22
N ALA A 22 -20.59 18.91 -28.71
CA ALA A 22 -20.25 17.55 -28.34
C ALA A 22 -20.13 17.43 -26.82
N SER A 23 -21.05 16.73 -26.20
CA SER A 23 -21.01 16.39 -24.78
C SER A 23 -19.83 15.45 -24.55
N MET A 24 -18.70 15.95 -24.09
CA MET A 24 -17.65 15.12 -23.53
C MET A 24 -18.18 14.47 -22.25
N PRO A 25 -18.18 13.14 -22.13
CA PRO A 25 -18.53 12.48 -20.86
C PRO A 25 -17.49 12.88 -19.82
N LEU A 26 -17.94 13.53 -18.74
CA LEU A 26 -17.15 13.69 -17.52
C LEU A 26 -16.86 12.29 -16.99
N ALA A 27 -15.60 11.87 -17.09
CA ALA A 27 -15.14 10.64 -16.47
C ALA A 27 -15.39 10.75 -14.96
N PRO A 28 -16.03 9.73 -14.34
CA PRO A 28 -16.22 9.73 -12.90
C PRO A 28 -14.85 9.72 -12.23
N CYS A 29 -14.60 10.64 -11.30
CA CYS A 29 -13.49 10.54 -10.36
C CYS A 29 -13.77 9.30 -9.47
N PHE A 30 -13.21 8.14 -9.85
CA PHE A 30 -13.15 7.00 -8.94
C PHE A 30 -12.20 7.40 -7.81
N GLY A 31 -12.79 7.70 -6.64
CA GLY A 31 -12.04 7.73 -5.41
C GLY A 31 -11.31 6.39 -5.28
N GLN A 32 -10.00 6.41 -5.03
CA GLN A 32 -9.25 5.19 -4.74
C GLN A 32 -9.81 4.59 -3.45
N GLU A 33 -10.76 3.67 -3.60
CA GLU A 33 -11.18 2.80 -2.52
C GLU A 33 -9.96 2.01 -2.04
N ALA A 34 -9.78 1.95 -0.73
CA ALA A 34 -8.72 1.13 -0.14
C ALA A 34 -8.90 -0.31 -0.64
N ALA A 35 -7.81 -0.92 -1.12
CA ALA A 35 -7.87 -2.32 -1.58
C ALA A 35 -8.40 -3.21 -0.44
N PRO A 36 -9.29 -4.17 -0.73
CA PRO A 36 -9.85 -5.05 0.29
C PRO A 36 -8.73 -5.83 0.96
N ARG A 37 -8.86 -6.03 2.27
CA ARG A 37 -7.90 -6.82 3.05
C ARG A 37 -7.99 -8.29 2.61
N PRO A 38 -6.92 -8.88 2.03
CA PRO A 38 -6.93 -10.28 1.60
C PRO A 38 -6.78 -11.22 2.80
N GLU A 39 -7.28 -12.46 2.67
CA GLU A 39 -7.20 -13.45 3.75
C GLU A 39 -5.76 -13.78 4.16
N VAL A 40 -4.84 -13.86 3.19
CA VAL A 40 -3.42 -14.11 3.46
C VAL A 40 -2.80 -13.10 4.42
N PHE A 41 -3.34 -11.89 4.51
CA PHE A 41 -2.89 -10.87 5.46
C PHE A 41 -3.09 -11.29 6.93
N ASN A 42 -3.96 -12.26 7.23
CA ASN A 42 -4.15 -12.76 8.59
C ASN A 42 -2.85 -13.34 9.17
N GLN A 43 -1.98 -13.92 8.34
CA GLN A 43 -0.66 -14.40 8.74
C GLN A 43 0.27 -13.24 9.13
N CYS A 44 0.15 -12.10 8.49
CA CYS A 44 0.94 -10.90 8.78
C CYS A 44 0.48 -10.21 10.07
N ALA A 45 -0.85 -10.14 10.25
CA ALA A 45 -1.49 -9.44 11.36
C ALA A 45 -1.19 -10.05 12.75
N VAL A 46 -0.69 -11.27 12.82
CA VAL A 46 -0.23 -11.90 14.06
C VAL A 46 0.94 -11.12 14.70
N CYS A 47 1.79 -10.53 13.85
CA CYS A 47 3.00 -9.83 14.28
C CYS A 47 3.01 -8.34 13.96
N HIS A 48 2.31 -7.93 12.90
CA HIS A 48 2.34 -6.57 12.37
C HIS A 48 1.02 -5.82 12.58
N SER A 49 1.11 -4.56 12.95
CA SER A 49 -0.03 -3.65 12.99
C SER A 49 -0.20 -2.86 11.68
N THR A 50 -1.35 -2.23 11.53
CA THR A 50 -1.65 -1.27 10.46
C THR A 50 -2.02 0.12 10.99
N ASP A 51 -1.97 0.30 12.31
CA ASP A 51 -2.34 1.54 13.00
C ASP A 51 -1.17 2.49 13.29
N GLY A 52 0.07 2.01 13.10
CA GLY A 52 1.29 2.74 13.37
C GLY A 52 2.05 2.26 14.60
N SER A 53 1.47 1.39 15.41
CA SER A 53 2.15 0.78 16.56
C SER A 53 3.10 -0.34 16.12
N ASN A 54 4.21 -0.52 16.85
CA ASN A 54 5.07 -1.69 16.68
C ASN A 54 4.61 -2.82 17.60
N GLY A 55 4.62 -4.06 17.08
CA GLY A 55 4.37 -5.27 17.83
C GLY A 55 5.59 -6.19 17.81
N THR A 56 5.39 -7.49 17.64
CA THR A 56 6.46 -8.47 17.38
C THR A 56 7.19 -8.12 16.08
N GLY A 57 6.47 -7.62 15.07
CA GLY A 57 6.99 -7.00 13.85
C GLY A 57 6.78 -5.48 13.83
N PRO A 58 7.43 -4.77 12.90
CA PRO A 58 7.21 -3.34 12.72
C PRO A 58 5.83 -3.06 12.14
N THR A 59 5.32 -1.84 12.37
CA THR A 59 4.07 -1.42 11.72
C THR A 59 4.18 -1.45 10.19
N LEU A 60 3.11 -1.91 9.54
CA LEU A 60 2.97 -1.89 8.07
C LEU A 60 2.31 -0.59 7.56
N LYS A 61 1.85 0.28 8.47
CA LYS A 61 1.33 1.59 8.08
C LYS A 61 2.41 2.38 7.33
N GLY A 62 2.07 2.91 6.16
CA GLY A 62 3.01 3.67 5.33
C GLY A 62 4.22 2.85 4.84
N LEU A 63 4.08 1.52 4.70
CA LEU A 63 5.16 0.64 4.24
C LEU A 63 5.63 1.00 2.83
N PHE A 64 4.69 1.27 1.93
CA PHE A 64 5.00 1.48 0.52
C PHE A 64 5.79 2.78 0.32
N GLY A 65 6.95 2.69 -0.36
CA GLY A 65 7.88 3.80 -0.55
C GLY A 65 8.86 4.03 0.62
N ARG A 66 8.75 3.27 1.71
CA ARG A 66 9.64 3.38 2.88
C ARG A 66 10.91 2.55 2.69
N PRO A 67 12.10 3.06 3.06
CA PRO A 67 13.33 2.25 3.10
C PRO A 67 13.21 1.11 4.12
N ALA A 68 13.81 -0.05 3.81
CA ALA A 68 13.83 -1.19 4.70
C ALA A 68 14.59 -0.87 6.01
N GLY A 69 14.10 -1.42 7.12
CA GLY A 69 14.78 -1.30 8.40
C GLY A 69 14.68 0.08 9.08
N THR A 70 13.72 0.95 8.69
CA THR A 70 13.67 2.35 9.12
C THR A 70 12.49 2.75 10.00
N VAL A 71 11.60 1.83 10.39
CA VAL A 71 10.51 2.16 11.32
C VAL A 71 11.09 2.58 12.66
N LEU A 72 10.71 3.76 13.13
CA LEU A 72 11.18 4.29 14.41
C LEU A 72 10.75 3.39 15.58
N GLY A 73 11.64 3.20 16.53
CA GLY A 73 11.39 2.41 17.74
C GLY A 73 11.33 0.89 17.52
N PHE A 74 11.53 0.38 16.29
CA PHE A 74 11.58 -1.06 16.05
C PHE A 74 13.04 -1.56 15.91
N ARG A 75 13.33 -2.69 16.54
CA ARG A 75 14.66 -3.31 16.53
C ARG A 75 14.80 -4.30 15.37
N TYR A 76 15.36 -3.90 14.27
CA TYR A 76 15.61 -4.75 13.10
C TYR A 76 16.88 -5.59 13.21
N SER A 77 16.94 -6.71 12.46
CA SER A 77 18.19 -7.43 12.21
C SER A 77 19.21 -6.56 11.47
N ARG A 78 20.49 -6.92 11.54
CA ARG A 78 21.54 -6.24 10.78
C ARG A 78 21.27 -6.37 9.27
N ALA A 79 20.83 -7.54 8.81
CA ALA A 79 20.50 -7.79 7.42
C ALA A 79 19.41 -6.85 6.91
N MET A 80 18.32 -6.67 7.66
CA MET A 80 17.23 -5.78 7.26
C MET A 80 17.65 -4.31 7.22
N ARG A 81 18.46 -3.86 8.20
CA ARG A 81 18.98 -2.48 8.20
C ARG A 81 19.95 -2.19 7.07
N GLY A 82 20.73 -3.21 6.66
CA GLY A 82 21.71 -3.09 5.60
C GLY A 82 21.20 -3.46 4.21
N ALA A 83 19.92 -3.79 4.05
CA ALA A 83 19.38 -4.29 2.78
C ALA A 83 19.44 -3.26 1.64
N GLY A 84 19.40 -1.96 1.95
CA GLY A 84 19.50 -0.89 0.95
C GLY A 84 18.34 -0.81 -0.03
N ILE A 85 17.18 -1.40 0.30
CA ILE A 85 16.00 -1.45 -0.54
C ILE A 85 14.92 -0.47 -0.08
N VAL A 86 14.08 -0.05 -1.03
CA VAL A 86 12.83 0.68 -0.77
C VAL A 86 11.67 -0.27 -1.08
N TRP A 87 10.68 -0.29 -0.22
CA TRP A 87 9.51 -1.16 -0.38
C TRP A 87 8.59 -0.66 -1.49
N ASP A 88 8.90 -1.01 -2.72
CA ASP A 88 8.04 -0.85 -3.89
C ASP A 88 7.32 -2.17 -4.23
N ALA A 89 6.53 -2.19 -5.30
CA ALA A 89 5.77 -3.39 -5.70
C ALA A 89 6.69 -4.56 -6.03
N LYS A 90 7.83 -4.30 -6.70
CA LYS A 90 8.78 -5.34 -7.08
C LYS A 90 9.52 -5.91 -5.88
N ALA A 91 10.05 -5.05 -5.03
CA ALA A 91 10.76 -5.46 -3.82
C ALA A 91 9.84 -6.26 -2.87
N LEU A 92 8.57 -5.84 -2.76
CA LEU A 92 7.58 -6.57 -1.98
C LEU A 92 7.23 -7.92 -2.60
N ASP A 93 7.09 -8.02 -3.93
CA ASP A 93 6.83 -9.32 -4.58
C ASP A 93 7.98 -10.30 -4.34
N ASP A 94 9.22 -9.85 -4.55
CA ASP A 94 10.40 -10.68 -4.35
C ASP A 94 10.58 -11.09 -2.89
N TYR A 95 10.41 -10.15 -1.95
CA TYR A 95 10.50 -10.42 -0.52
C TYR A 95 9.40 -11.34 -0.01
N LEU A 96 8.14 -11.08 -0.39
CA LEU A 96 7.00 -11.88 0.05
C LEU A 96 6.97 -13.28 -0.61
N ARG A 97 7.67 -13.48 -1.71
CA ARG A 97 7.82 -14.81 -2.31
C ARG A 97 8.76 -15.69 -1.49
N SER A 98 9.89 -15.16 -1.05
CA SER A 98 10.87 -15.86 -0.23
C SER A 98 11.70 -14.87 0.60
N PRO A 99 11.24 -14.52 1.83
CA PRO A 99 11.91 -13.49 2.64
C PRO A 99 13.36 -13.81 2.98
N GLN A 100 13.69 -15.08 3.21
CA GLN A 100 15.03 -15.49 3.59
C GLN A 100 16.01 -15.53 2.42
N ASP A 101 15.52 -15.80 1.20
CA ASP A 101 16.34 -15.74 0.00
C ASP A 101 16.61 -14.30 -0.44
N PHE A 102 15.60 -13.43 -0.31
CA PHE A 102 15.70 -12.04 -0.72
C PHE A 102 16.53 -11.17 0.23
N ILE A 103 16.40 -11.38 1.56
CA ILE A 103 17.24 -10.74 2.59
C ILE A 103 17.78 -11.82 3.53
N PRO A 104 18.87 -12.50 3.18
CA PRO A 104 19.47 -13.51 4.03
C PRO A 104 19.85 -12.95 5.40
N GLY A 105 19.41 -13.63 6.45
CA GLY A 105 19.63 -13.18 7.84
C GLY A 105 18.60 -12.17 8.36
N ASN A 106 17.51 -11.94 7.64
CA ASN A 106 16.35 -11.33 8.27
C ASN A 106 15.74 -12.30 9.30
N VAL A 107 15.07 -11.76 10.32
CA VAL A 107 14.54 -12.55 11.45
C VAL A 107 13.03 -12.75 11.41
N MET A 108 12.37 -12.37 10.32
CA MET A 108 10.94 -12.61 10.16
C MET A 108 10.68 -14.10 9.91
N PRO A 109 9.96 -14.81 10.81
CA PRO A 109 9.74 -16.25 10.68
C PRO A 109 8.56 -16.53 9.73
N PHE A 110 8.72 -16.21 8.46
CA PHE A 110 7.70 -16.34 7.44
C PHE A 110 8.28 -17.01 6.19
N SER A 111 7.59 -18.04 5.69
CA SER A 111 8.07 -18.85 4.55
C SER A 111 7.80 -18.21 3.20
N GLY A 112 6.93 -17.20 3.16
CA GLY A 112 6.51 -16.54 1.92
C GLY A 112 5.12 -16.95 1.46
N VAL A 113 4.66 -16.29 0.40
CA VAL A 113 3.41 -16.56 -0.32
C VAL A 113 3.77 -17.05 -1.71
N ALA A 114 3.55 -18.34 -1.99
CA ALA A 114 3.94 -18.96 -3.27
C ALA A 114 3.06 -18.48 -4.44
N ASP A 115 1.76 -18.32 -4.20
CA ASP A 115 0.81 -17.91 -5.22
C ASP A 115 0.99 -16.44 -5.60
N SER A 116 1.17 -16.18 -6.89
CA SER A 116 1.44 -14.82 -7.39
C SER A 116 0.22 -13.90 -7.36
N ALA A 117 -0.98 -14.45 -7.47
CA ALA A 117 -2.21 -13.66 -7.42
C ALA A 117 -2.51 -13.24 -5.97
N GLU A 118 -2.29 -14.13 -5.00
CA GLU A 118 -2.38 -13.79 -3.58
C GLU A 118 -1.35 -12.71 -3.20
N ARG A 119 -0.09 -12.84 -3.68
CA ARG A 119 0.92 -11.80 -3.43
C ARG A 119 0.55 -10.46 -4.04
N ALA A 120 0.02 -10.46 -5.28
CA ALA A 120 -0.43 -9.22 -5.92
C ALA A 120 -1.56 -8.55 -5.14
N GLY A 121 -2.54 -9.31 -4.66
CA GLY A 121 -3.62 -8.82 -3.80
C GLY A 121 -3.09 -8.27 -2.48
N LEU A 122 -2.14 -8.97 -1.85
CA LEU A 122 -1.49 -8.53 -0.63
C LEU A 122 -0.72 -7.21 -0.83
N ILE A 123 0.04 -7.09 -1.92
CA ILE A 123 0.79 -5.87 -2.25
C ILE A 123 -0.15 -4.69 -2.49
N ALA A 124 -1.28 -4.91 -3.20
CA ALA A 124 -2.28 -3.88 -3.41
C ALA A 124 -2.87 -3.38 -2.08
N TYR A 125 -3.17 -4.28 -1.15
CA TYR A 125 -3.62 -3.94 0.19
C TYR A 125 -2.54 -3.17 0.98
N LEU A 126 -1.29 -3.66 1.02
CA LEU A 126 -0.18 -3.00 1.71
C LEU A 126 0.07 -1.58 1.17
N ARG A 127 -0.11 -1.37 -0.13
CA ARG A 127 -0.01 -0.04 -0.76
C ARG A 127 -1.10 0.92 -0.26
N SER A 128 -2.24 0.43 0.14
CA SER A 128 -3.36 1.24 0.64
C SER A 128 -3.18 1.70 2.09
N LEU A 129 -2.28 1.09 2.86
CA LEU A 129 -1.99 1.42 4.26
C LEU A 129 -1.18 2.72 4.36
N LYS A 130 -1.85 3.83 4.57
CA LYS A 130 -1.27 5.18 4.69
C LYS A 130 -1.25 5.67 6.12
#